data_c5a414a06ebef05714b3c9782d0e5f81
#
_entry.id   c5a414a06ebef05714b3c9782d0e5f81
#
_cell.length_a   1.000
_cell.length_b   1.000
_cell.length_c   1.000
_cell.angle_alpha   90.00
_cell.angle_beta   90.00
_cell.angle_gamma   90.00
#
_symmetry.space_group_name_H-M   'P 1'
#
loop_
_entity.id
_entity.type
_entity.pdbx_description
1 polymer ?
#
loop_
_entity_poly.entity_id
_entity_poly.type
_entity_poly.pdbx_seq_one_letter_code
_entity_poly.pdbx_strand_id
1 'polypeptide(L)'
;MNIKNIKTYILSGILALSMSSCLDKYPEDSIRMDQAINTVDDMDKLVYGIYDSFKSSALYSGNLTILPDLQADFVYCVKGYSNAYGDIYRWKDIKATNTDIEAVYADLYGVINTANFLLDNVDKVKANTNSDKELDKLEQYQGEAYFARALAYSELIKCFCKAYDSDEQAAKELGVVLTEHYYGNEPQKRASLKESYEFVLRDLDKAAEYLKVDEDFTGSLYNEIYFNEYTCHALRARVSLYMHKYDDAIKYASKVIGSKYYTLEKASSNTYSSQVNDYKYIWTYGDSREAIWKVGFTVNSYGGALGTIFDNYNYVTYRPDYVPETWVINSFDSNDLRAAAIFTTRTTGYEHGLQWPLLSKYFGDAEFLNNNILHVHQPMVFRLPEQYLIRAEAYAMKKDYAKAGKDISTLRTARYSSYGGNTSMSESNAMKIIEAERVKELYMEGFRLNDLKRWHKGFERKAADQPAANFVQSSLKVEKDDPLFVWPIPQHELEAPGSEIQPNESNK
;
A
#
# COMPACT_ATOMS: atom_id res chain seq x y z
N MET A 1 54.70 -39.05 45.62
CA MET A 1 53.45 -38.67 44.93
C MET A 1 52.91 -39.91 44.22
N ASN A 2 51.68 -40.32 44.54
CA ASN A 2 51.23 -41.70 44.23
C ASN A 2 50.71 -41.75 42.77
N ILE A 3 51.16 -42.71 41.98
CA ILE A 3 50.86 -42.89 40.53
C ILE A 3 49.33 -42.90 40.24
N LYS A 4 48.53 -43.30 41.23
CA LYS A 4 47.02 -43.18 41.13
C LYS A 4 46.54 -41.76 40.98
N ASN A 5 47.12 -40.78 41.65
CA ASN A 5 46.72 -39.40 41.60
C ASN A 5 47.05 -38.71 40.26
N ILE A 6 48.17 -39.13 39.63
CA ILE A 6 48.60 -38.62 38.31
C ILE A 6 47.66 -39.08 37.22
N LYS A 7 47.17 -40.34 37.26
CA LYS A 7 46.16 -40.83 36.28
C LYS A 7 44.81 -40.11 36.40
N THR A 8 44.41 -39.74 37.63
CA THR A 8 43.12 -38.98 37.87
C THR A 8 43.24 -37.57 37.33
N TYR A 9 44.35 -36.87 37.52
CA TYR A 9 44.55 -35.51 36.97
C TYR A 9 44.67 -35.49 35.45
N ILE A 10 45.30 -36.51 34.82
CA ILE A 10 45.35 -36.62 33.35
C ILE A 10 43.98 -36.93 32.77
N LEU A 11 43.18 -37.80 33.43
CA LEU A 11 41.83 -38.12 32.97
C LEU A 11 40.85 -36.92 33.12
N SER A 12 41.00 -36.13 34.20
CA SER A 12 40.25 -34.90 34.39
C SER A 12 40.63 -33.78 33.40
N GLY A 13 41.92 -33.68 33.04
CA GLY A 13 42.38 -32.72 32.03
C GLY A 13 41.93 -33.05 30.61
N ILE A 14 41.83 -34.35 30.27
CA ILE A 14 41.34 -34.80 28.95
C ILE A 14 39.81 -34.60 28.86
N LEU A 15 39.08 -34.80 29.96
CA LEU A 15 37.63 -34.56 30.00
C LEU A 15 37.28 -33.07 29.90
N ALA A 16 38.10 -32.17 30.44
CA ALA A 16 37.91 -30.70 30.35
C ALA A 16 38.23 -30.16 28.93
N LEU A 17 39.15 -30.80 28.19
CA LEU A 17 39.46 -30.41 26.80
C LEU A 17 38.45 -30.92 25.78
N SER A 18 37.65 -31.94 26.12
CA SER A 18 36.60 -32.45 25.22
C SER A 18 35.26 -31.71 25.32
N MET A 19 35.10 -30.80 26.31
CA MET A 19 33.88 -30.01 26.44
C MET A 19 33.91 -28.64 25.71
N SER A 20 35.04 -28.25 25.15
CA SER A 20 35.19 -26.98 24.45
C SER A 20 34.96 -27.06 22.92
N SER A 21 34.69 -28.26 22.39
CA SER A 21 34.60 -28.46 20.92
C SER A 21 33.16 -28.57 20.35
N CYS A 22 32.12 -28.35 21.15
CA CYS A 22 30.75 -28.58 20.73
C CYS A 22 29.84 -27.33 20.78
N LEU A 23 30.38 -26.11 20.95
CA LEU A 23 29.55 -24.89 21.08
C LEU A 23 29.36 -24.13 19.79
N ASP A 24 30.01 -24.47 18.68
CA ASP A 24 29.93 -23.77 17.40
C ASP A 24 29.48 -24.66 16.22
N LYS A 25 28.67 -25.69 16.45
CA LYS A 25 28.03 -26.40 15.35
C LYS A 25 26.78 -25.66 14.92
N TYR A 26 26.95 -24.79 13.96
CA TYR A 26 25.82 -24.36 13.13
C TYR A 26 25.29 -25.57 12.34
N PRO A 27 23.98 -25.70 12.11
CA PRO A 27 23.43 -26.68 11.18
C PRO A 27 24.19 -26.61 9.85
N GLU A 28 24.51 -27.75 9.24
CA GLU A 28 25.27 -27.80 7.98
C GLU A 28 24.56 -27.06 6.84
N ASP A 29 23.23 -26.83 6.95
CA ASP A 29 22.39 -26.16 5.99
C ASP A 29 22.15 -24.66 6.32
N SER A 30 22.84 -24.10 7.33
CA SER A 30 22.70 -22.69 7.69
C SER A 30 23.95 -21.88 7.34
N ILE A 31 23.75 -20.77 6.65
CA ILE A 31 24.79 -19.78 6.38
C ILE A 31 24.80 -18.79 7.55
N ARG A 32 25.98 -18.53 8.13
CA ARG A 32 26.11 -17.48 9.16
C ARG A 32 25.73 -16.13 8.57
N MET A 33 25.04 -15.29 9.34
CA MET A 33 24.53 -14.00 8.89
C MET A 33 25.65 -13.07 8.40
N ASP A 34 26.81 -13.10 9.07
CA ASP A 34 28.02 -12.36 8.69
C ASP A 34 28.66 -12.85 7.38
N GLN A 35 28.29 -14.04 6.91
CA GLN A 35 28.76 -14.67 5.67
C GLN A 35 27.70 -14.73 4.58
N ALA A 36 26.46 -14.34 4.88
CA ALA A 36 25.35 -14.49 3.96
C ALA A 36 25.41 -13.52 2.77
N ILE A 37 25.91 -12.31 2.97
CA ILE A 37 25.96 -11.26 1.95
C ILE A 37 27.41 -10.81 1.76
N ASN A 38 27.96 -11.02 0.56
CA ASN A 38 29.34 -10.68 0.22
C ASN A 38 29.50 -10.05 -1.17
N THR A 39 28.55 -10.27 -2.05
CA THR A 39 28.61 -9.89 -3.47
C THR A 39 27.39 -9.06 -3.87
N VAL A 40 27.47 -8.37 -5.02
CA VAL A 40 26.34 -7.65 -5.60
C VAL A 40 25.20 -8.62 -6.01
N ASP A 41 25.55 -9.85 -6.41
CA ASP A 41 24.54 -10.89 -6.71
C ASP A 41 23.78 -11.37 -5.44
N ASP A 42 24.39 -11.28 -4.26
CA ASP A 42 23.66 -11.55 -3.02
C ASP A 42 22.71 -10.40 -2.68
N MET A 43 23.12 -9.16 -2.94
CA MET A 43 22.25 -7.98 -2.82
C MET A 43 21.06 -8.03 -3.77
N ASP A 44 21.24 -8.52 -5.00
CA ASP A 44 20.18 -8.72 -5.98
C ASP A 44 19.04 -9.57 -5.42
N LYS A 45 19.38 -10.67 -4.72
CA LYS A 45 18.41 -11.55 -4.07
C LYS A 45 17.60 -10.84 -2.97
N LEU A 46 18.24 -9.94 -2.21
CA LEU A 46 17.55 -9.14 -1.19
C LEU A 46 16.58 -8.15 -1.82
N VAL A 47 16.97 -7.51 -2.92
CA VAL A 47 16.10 -6.60 -3.68
C VAL A 47 14.88 -7.36 -4.22
N TYR A 48 15.08 -8.53 -4.83
CA TYR A 48 13.95 -9.38 -5.24
C TYR A 48 13.05 -9.75 -4.06
N GLY A 49 13.65 -10.06 -2.90
CA GLY A 49 12.90 -10.32 -1.67
C GLY A 49 12.05 -9.11 -1.22
N ILE A 50 12.56 -7.89 -1.36
CA ILE A 50 11.81 -6.65 -1.08
C ILE A 50 10.57 -6.55 -2.00
N TYR A 51 10.76 -6.69 -3.32
CA TYR A 51 9.64 -6.64 -4.28
C TYR A 51 8.63 -7.77 -4.05
N ASP A 52 9.12 -8.98 -3.74
CA ASP A 52 8.26 -10.14 -3.48
C ASP A 52 7.44 -9.97 -2.20
N SER A 53 7.99 -9.31 -1.17
CA SER A 53 7.26 -9.00 0.06
C SER A 53 5.99 -8.17 -0.20
N PHE A 54 6.02 -7.24 -1.17
CA PHE A 54 4.84 -6.45 -1.53
C PHE A 54 3.72 -7.24 -2.21
N LYS A 55 3.98 -8.49 -2.66
CA LYS A 55 2.95 -9.39 -3.19
C LYS A 55 2.08 -10.01 -2.11
N SER A 56 2.48 -9.93 -0.84
CA SER A 56 1.70 -10.49 0.26
C SER A 56 0.23 -10.08 0.22
N SER A 57 -0.66 -11.02 0.52
CA SER A 57 -2.09 -10.75 0.68
C SER A 57 -2.41 -9.86 1.88
N ALA A 58 -1.48 -9.66 2.80
CA ALA A 58 -1.60 -8.66 3.85
C ALA A 58 -1.35 -7.23 3.31
N LEU A 59 -0.56 -7.08 2.24
CA LEU A 59 -0.21 -5.79 1.67
C LEU A 59 -1.10 -5.42 0.47
N TYR A 60 -0.50 -4.94 -0.63
CA TYR A 60 -1.26 -4.33 -1.73
C TYR A 60 -2.14 -5.30 -2.52
N SER A 61 -1.84 -6.60 -2.51
CA SER A 61 -2.69 -7.62 -3.14
C SER A 61 -3.87 -8.09 -2.27
N GLY A 62 -4.11 -7.42 -1.14
CA GLY A 62 -5.17 -7.81 -0.20
C GLY A 62 -5.47 -6.73 0.84
N ASN A 63 -5.17 -7.02 2.12
CA ASN A 63 -5.66 -6.27 3.29
C ASN A 63 -5.37 -4.76 3.23
N LEU A 64 -4.16 -4.35 2.86
CA LEU A 64 -3.78 -2.94 2.82
C LEU A 64 -4.58 -2.12 1.78
N THR A 65 -5.01 -2.77 0.70
CA THR A 65 -5.86 -2.16 -0.35
C THR A 65 -7.34 -2.23 0.00
N ILE A 66 -7.79 -3.38 0.55
CA ILE A 66 -9.22 -3.64 0.75
C ILE A 66 -9.74 -3.02 2.04
N LEU A 67 -9.06 -3.24 3.17
CA LEU A 67 -9.61 -2.95 4.50
C LEU A 67 -9.93 -1.47 4.72
N PRO A 68 -9.11 -0.50 4.31
CA PRO A 68 -9.43 0.92 4.53
C PRO A 68 -10.71 1.38 3.83
N ASP A 69 -10.99 0.83 2.66
CA ASP A 69 -12.16 1.22 1.88
C ASP A 69 -13.40 0.42 2.29
N LEU A 70 -13.24 -0.84 2.68
CA LEU A 70 -14.28 -1.69 3.22
C LEU A 70 -14.75 -1.22 4.61
N GLN A 71 -13.85 -0.74 5.44
CA GLN A 71 -14.17 -0.17 6.75
C GLN A 71 -14.95 1.13 6.61
N ALA A 72 -14.79 1.89 5.53
CA ALA A 72 -15.48 3.15 5.27
C ALA A 72 -16.91 2.95 4.71
N ASP A 73 -17.36 3.83 3.82
CA ASP A 73 -18.74 3.98 3.35
C ASP A 73 -18.96 3.51 1.89
N PHE A 74 -18.09 2.63 1.37
CA PHE A 74 -18.08 2.31 -0.06
C PHE A 74 -18.92 1.11 -0.48
N VAL A 75 -19.25 0.20 0.45
CA VAL A 75 -19.86 -1.09 0.11
C VAL A 75 -21.01 -1.49 1.01
N TYR A 76 -21.95 -2.27 0.45
CA TYR A 76 -22.94 -3.04 1.21
C TYR A 76 -22.49 -4.47 1.40
N CYS A 77 -22.79 -5.04 2.57
CA CYS A 77 -22.62 -6.45 2.86
C CYS A 77 -23.83 -7.25 2.37
N VAL A 78 -23.59 -8.28 1.54
CA VAL A 78 -24.64 -9.13 0.99
C VAL A 78 -25.13 -10.13 2.04
N LYS A 79 -26.44 -10.36 2.11
CA LYS A 79 -27.02 -11.34 3.03
C LYS A 79 -26.57 -12.76 2.67
N GLY A 80 -26.02 -13.49 3.63
CA GLY A 80 -25.45 -14.81 3.41
C GLY A 80 -23.99 -14.79 2.93
N TYR A 81 -23.29 -13.66 3.07
CA TYR A 81 -21.86 -13.55 2.80
C TYR A 81 -21.00 -14.44 3.73
N SER A 82 -19.72 -14.60 3.41
CA SER A 82 -18.81 -15.50 4.13
C SER A 82 -18.41 -14.99 5.53
N ASN A 83 -18.72 -13.75 5.86
CA ASN A 83 -18.22 -12.97 7.01
C ASN A 83 -16.73 -12.59 6.93
N ALA A 84 -16.09 -12.69 5.76
CA ALA A 84 -14.74 -12.18 5.57
C ALA A 84 -14.69 -10.69 5.95
N TYR A 85 -13.72 -10.31 6.77
CA TYR A 85 -13.53 -8.93 7.27
C TYR A 85 -14.75 -8.31 7.99
N GLY A 86 -15.67 -9.15 8.46
CA GLY A 86 -16.95 -8.67 9.01
C GLY A 86 -16.81 -7.77 10.23
N ASP A 87 -15.81 -7.99 11.07
CA ASP A 87 -15.56 -7.15 12.26
C ASP A 87 -15.12 -5.75 11.85
N ILE A 88 -14.24 -5.65 10.85
CA ILE A 88 -13.76 -4.38 10.29
C ILE A 88 -14.91 -3.64 9.61
N TYR A 89 -15.68 -4.32 8.75
CA TYR A 89 -16.84 -3.74 8.08
C TYR A 89 -17.88 -3.18 9.06
N ARG A 90 -18.15 -3.92 10.16
CA ARG A 90 -19.15 -3.52 11.16
C ARG A 90 -18.65 -2.51 12.18
N TRP A 91 -17.36 -2.15 12.17
CA TRP A 91 -16.73 -1.35 13.24
C TRP A 91 -16.95 -1.96 14.62
N LYS A 92 -16.95 -3.27 14.70
CA LYS A 92 -17.25 -4.01 15.89
C LYS A 92 -16.21 -5.09 16.11
N ASP A 93 -15.66 -5.12 17.33
CA ASP A 93 -14.61 -6.08 17.70
C ASP A 93 -13.30 -5.94 16.90
N ILE A 94 -12.99 -4.73 16.40
CA ILE A 94 -11.67 -4.41 15.85
C ILE A 94 -10.70 -4.31 17.04
N LYS A 95 -10.01 -5.42 17.33
CA LYS A 95 -9.15 -5.58 18.51
C LYS A 95 -7.68 -5.72 18.12
N ALA A 96 -6.80 -5.56 19.11
CA ALA A 96 -5.36 -5.83 18.96
C ALA A 96 -5.04 -7.27 18.52
N THR A 97 -5.98 -8.20 18.66
CA THR A 97 -5.88 -9.61 18.24
C THR A 97 -6.47 -9.86 16.85
N ASN A 98 -6.84 -8.82 16.11
CA ASN A 98 -7.34 -8.99 14.75
C ASN A 98 -6.18 -9.40 13.81
N THR A 99 -6.27 -10.62 13.27
CA THR A 99 -5.19 -11.24 12.48
C THR A 99 -4.95 -10.55 11.14
N ASP A 100 -5.96 -9.92 10.55
CA ASP A 100 -5.82 -9.20 9.29
C ASP A 100 -5.02 -7.90 9.46
N ILE A 101 -5.28 -7.18 10.56
CA ILE A 101 -4.54 -5.96 10.91
C ILE A 101 -3.12 -6.31 11.37
N GLU A 102 -2.98 -7.38 12.17
CA GLU A 102 -1.68 -7.89 12.62
C GLU A 102 -0.79 -8.26 11.42
N ALA A 103 -1.34 -8.96 10.42
CA ALA A 103 -0.60 -9.33 9.22
C ALA A 103 -0.09 -8.11 8.43
N VAL A 104 -0.89 -7.03 8.33
CA VAL A 104 -0.44 -5.78 7.70
C VAL A 104 0.75 -5.18 8.45
N TYR A 105 0.67 -5.14 9.79
CA TYR A 105 1.74 -4.59 10.62
C TYR A 105 3.02 -5.41 10.47
N ALA A 106 2.92 -6.72 10.62
CA ALA A 106 4.06 -7.64 10.55
C ALA A 106 4.76 -7.61 9.18
N ASP A 107 3.99 -7.64 8.09
CA ASP A 107 4.57 -7.67 6.75
C ASP A 107 5.23 -6.33 6.37
N LEU A 108 4.68 -5.19 6.81
CA LEU A 108 5.33 -3.89 6.62
C LEU A 108 6.67 -3.81 7.38
N TYR A 109 6.72 -4.30 8.63
CA TYR A 109 8.01 -4.41 9.34
C TYR A 109 8.93 -5.46 8.73
N GLY A 110 8.40 -6.50 8.10
CA GLY A 110 9.18 -7.46 7.29
C GLY A 110 9.92 -6.78 6.13
N VAL A 111 9.23 -5.90 5.39
CA VAL A 111 9.86 -5.08 4.34
C VAL A 111 10.95 -4.18 4.91
N ILE A 112 10.66 -3.48 6.02
CA ILE A 112 11.64 -2.60 6.70
C ILE A 112 12.88 -3.39 7.11
N ASN A 113 12.69 -4.56 7.70
CA ASN A 113 13.77 -5.42 8.18
C ASN A 113 14.66 -5.93 7.04
N THR A 114 14.05 -6.32 5.91
CA THR A 114 14.79 -6.73 4.70
C THR A 114 15.58 -5.55 4.11
N ALA A 115 14.97 -4.37 4.05
CA ALA A 115 15.64 -3.15 3.59
C ALA A 115 16.83 -2.78 4.51
N ASN A 116 16.65 -2.87 5.84
CA ASN A 116 17.71 -2.64 6.81
C ASN A 116 18.86 -3.63 6.62
N PHE A 117 18.54 -4.92 6.42
CA PHE A 117 19.57 -5.94 6.19
C PHE A 117 20.39 -5.67 4.93
N LEU A 118 19.74 -5.21 3.86
CA LEU A 118 20.44 -4.78 2.66
C LEU A 118 21.36 -3.59 2.96
N LEU A 119 20.81 -2.53 3.58
CA LEU A 119 21.54 -1.29 3.85
C LEU A 119 22.73 -1.51 4.79
N ASP A 120 22.63 -2.38 5.79
CA ASP A 120 23.71 -2.73 6.72
C ASP A 120 24.88 -3.45 6.03
N ASN A 121 24.65 -4.09 4.88
CA ASN A 121 25.67 -4.82 4.14
C ASN A 121 26.28 -4.04 2.96
N VAL A 122 25.80 -2.84 2.63
CA VAL A 122 26.28 -2.03 1.48
C VAL A 122 27.78 -1.79 1.54
N ASP A 123 28.31 -1.30 2.65
CA ASP A 123 29.72 -0.94 2.79
C ASP A 123 30.62 -2.17 2.65
N LYS A 124 30.20 -3.32 3.19
CA LYS A 124 30.91 -4.60 3.08
C LYS A 124 30.98 -5.07 1.62
N VAL A 125 29.87 -5.04 0.89
CA VAL A 125 29.81 -5.46 -0.51
C VAL A 125 30.60 -4.49 -1.38
N LYS A 126 30.49 -3.18 -1.12
CA LYS A 126 31.26 -2.14 -1.84
C LYS A 126 32.77 -2.35 -1.68
N ALA A 127 33.23 -2.70 -0.48
CA ALA A 127 34.66 -3.00 -0.25
C ALA A 127 35.16 -4.25 -0.98
N ASN A 128 34.27 -5.19 -1.31
CA ASN A 128 34.59 -6.42 -2.04
C ASN A 128 34.44 -6.29 -3.56
N THR A 129 33.95 -5.14 -4.04
CA THR A 129 33.60 -4.93 -5.47
C THR A 129 34.62 -4.02 -6.15
N ASN A 130 35.11 -4.46 -7.30
CA ASN A 130 36.11 -3.71 -8.11
C ASN A 130 35.58 -3.31 -9.50
N SER A 131 34.30 -3.55 -9.79
CA SER A 131 33.67 -3.27 -11.08
C SER A 131 32.76 -2.06 -10.95
N ASP A 132 33.00 -1.01 -11.75
CA ASP A 132 32.16 0.20 -11.78
C ASP A 132 30.68 -0.16 -12.07
N LYS A 133 30.44 -1.11 -13.01
CA LYS A 133 29.08 -1.57 -13.31
C LYS A 133 28.38 -2.25 -12.11
N GLU A 134 29.12 -2.96 -11.28
CA GLU A 134 28.57 -3.56 -10.05
C GLU A 134 28.37 -2.51 -8.97
N LEU A 135 29.20 -1.49 -8.91
CA LEU A 135 29.02 -0.36 -8.01
C LEU A 135 27.75 0.44 -8.38
N ASP A 136 27.52 0.70 -9.67
CA ASP A 136 26.29 1.35 -10.14
C ASP A 136 25.04 0.54 -9.76
N LYS A 137 25.09 -0.80 -9.91
CA LYS A 137 24.01 -1.69 -9.47
C LYS A 137 23.78 -1.61 -7.95
N LEU A 138 24.86 -1.62 -7.17
CA LEU A 138 24.79 -1.54 -5.72
C LEU A 138 24.15 -0.22 -5.25
N GLU A 139 24.48 0.90 -5.92
CA GLU A 139 23.86 2.20 -5.66
C GLU A 139 22.36 2.17 -5.98
N GLN A 140 21.95 1.57 -7.10
CA GLN A 140 20.54 1.37 -7.42
C GLN A 140 19.83 0.54 -6.33
N TYR A 141 20.38 -0.59 -5.91
CA TYR A 141 19.81 -1.44 -4.86
C TYR A 141 19.69 -0.72 -3.52
N GLN A 142 20.67 0.12 -3.20
CA GLN A 142 20.62 0.98 -2.02
C GLN A 142 19.46 1.97 -2.11
N GLY A 143 19.25 2.57 -3.26
CA GLY A 143 18.11 3.47 -3.52
C GLY A 143 16.76 2.75 -3.40
N GLU A 144 16.65 1.54 -3.94
CA GLU A 144 15.45 0.71 -3.86
C GLU A 144 15.13 0.32 -2.41
N ALA A 145 16.14 -0.02 -1.60
CA ALA A 145 15.95 -0.33 -0.19
C ALA A 145 15.48 0.89 0.62
N TYR A 146 16.07 2.07 0.42
CA TYR A 146 15.59 3.30 1.04
C TYR A 146 14.16 3.62 0.65
N PHE A 147 13.80 3.49 -0.61
CA PHE A 147 12.43 3.73 -1.07
C PHE A 147 11.44 2.73 -0.45
N ALA A 148 11.76 1.44 -0.46
CA ALA A 148 10.90 0.40 0.11
C ALA A 148 10.67 0.63 1.61
N ARG A 149 11.71 1.02 2.36
CA ARG A 149 11.59 1.34 3.79
C ARG A 149 10.72 2.58 4.02
N ALA A 150 10.92 3.63 3.22
CA ALA A 150 10.08 4.83 3.28
C ALA A 150 8.60 4.52 2.98
N LEU A 151 8.34 3.69 1.96
CA LEU A 151 6.99 3.27 1.59
C LEU A 151 6.34 2.47 2.73
N ALA A 152 7.03 1.47 3.27
CA ALA A 152 6.52 0.66 4.37
C ALA A 152 6.21 1.50 5.62
N TYR A 153 7.10 2.42 6.01
CA TYR A 153 6.83 3.34 7.12
C TYR A 153 5.66 4.30 6.83
N SER A 154 5.52 4.78 5.61
CA SER A 154 4.39 5.64 5.24
C SER A 154 3.04 4.93 5.36
N GLU A 155 2.99 3.63 5.03
CA GLU A 155 1.79 2.80 5.19
C GLU A 155 1.50 2.47 6.67
N LEU A 156 2.54 2.18 7.47
CA LEU A 156 2.39 2.02 8.91
C LEU A 156 1.80 3.29 9.55
N ILE A 157 2.33 4.47 9.21
CA ILE A 157 1.81 5.73 9.72
C ILE A 157 0.36 5.93 9.29
N LYS A 158 0.05 5.66 8.02
CA LYS A 158 -1.31 5.77 7.47
C LYS A 158 -2.32 4.91 8.24
N CYS A 159 -1.94 3.69 8.62
CA CYS A 159 -2.85 2.75 9.27
C CYS A 159 -2.87 2.89 10.81
N PHE A 160 -1.73 3.12 11.45
CA PHE A 160 -1.56 2.99 12.89
C PHE A 160 -1.32 4.32 13.64
N CYS A 161 -1.42 5.46 12.95
CA CYS A 161 -1.26 6.77 13.56
C CYS A 161 -2.44 7.69 13.27
N LYS A 162 -2.61 8.70 14.12
CA LYS A 162 -3.58 9.78 13.90
C LYS A 162 -3.23 10.62 12.66
N ALA A 163 -4.15 11.48 12.23
CA ALA A 163 -3.88 12.47 11.22
C ALA A 163 -2.78 13.45 11.67
N TYR A 164 -2.05 14.00 10.72
CA TYR A 164 -1.05 15.05 10.95
C TYR A 164 -1.73 16.40 10.72
N ASP A 165 -1.97 17.14 11.80
CA ASP A 165 -2.68 18.43 11.72
C ASP A 165 -1.73 19.61 11.71
N SER A 166 -0.65 19.50 12.48
CA SER A 166 0.43 20.49 12.55
C SER A 166 1.71 19.86 13.11
N ASP A 167 2.84 20.52 12.89
CA ASP A 167 4.14 20.09 13.46
C ASP A 167 4.08 20.03 15.01
N GLU A 168 3.32 20.92 15.62
CA GLU A 168 3.15 20.99 17.08
C GLU A 168 2.31 19.81 17.64
N GLN A 169 1.22 19.47 16.96
CA GLN A 169 0.39 18.32 17.30
C GLN A 169 1.17 17.02 17.06
N ALA A 170 1.76 16.86 15.88
CA ALA A 170 2.50 15.66 15.49
C ALA A 170 3.72 15.38 16.38
N ALA A 171 4.34 16.39 16.97
CA ALA A 171 5.43 16.21 17.93
C ALA A 171 4.97 15.60 19.27
N LYS A 172 3.67 15.63 19.56
CA LYS A 172 3.07 15.11 20.81
C LYS A 172 2.32 13.79 20.59
N GLU A 173 1.92 13.48 19.35
CA GLU A 173 1.20 12.25 19.01
C GLU A 173 2.16 11.09 18.75
N LEU A 174 1.69 9.89 18.99
CA LEU A 174 2.45 8.66 18.77
C LEU A 174 2.58 8.36 17.28
N GLY A 175 3.80 8.18 16.84
CA GLY A 175 4.17 7.66 15.52
C GLY A 175 4.34 6.14 15.51
N VAL A 176 5.38 5.65 14.88
CA VAL A 176 5.72 4.23 14.76
C VAL A 176 7.07 3.92 15.41
N VAL A 177 7.40 2.65 15.59
CA VAL A 177 8.74 2.22 16.01
C VAL A 177 9.67 2.38 14.82
N LEU A 178 10.71 3.19 14.98
CA LEU A 178 11.72 3.43 13.93
C LEU A 178 12.94 2.54 14.18
N THR A 179 13.33 1.75 13.18
CA THR A 179 14.53 0.92 13.19
C THR A 179 15.37 1.22 11.96
N GLU A 180 16.67 1.42 12.14
CA GLU A 180 17.60 1.72 11.05
C GLU A 180 18.49 0.52 10.71
N HIS A 181 18.56 -0.47 11.59
CA HIS A 181 19.42 -1.65 11.48
C HIS A 181 18.62 -2.95 11.57
N TYR A 182 19.14 -3.98 10.90
CA TYR A 182 18.58 -5.32 10.97
C TYR A 182 18.79 -5.90 12.38
N TYR A 183 17.70 -6.30 13.03
CA TYR A 183 17.72 -6.76 14.43
C TYR A 183 18.54 -5.86 15.36
N GLY A 184 18.40 -4.55 15.20
CA GLY A 184 19.03 -3.57 16.08
C GLY A 184 18.63 -3.78 17.54
N ASN A 185 19.50 -3.34 18.45
CA ASN A 185 19.25 -3.40 19.91
C ASN A 185 18.55 -2.13 20.42
N GLU A 186 17.93 -1.34 19.51
CA GLU A 186 17.20 -0.14 19.89
C GLU A 186 15.96 -0.53 20.72
N PRO A 187 15.59 0.32 21.70
CA PRO A 187 14.36 0.10 22.46
C PRO A 187 13.15 0.05 21.53
N GLN A 188 12.29 -0.95 21.70
CA GLN A 188 11.02 -1.10 20.98
C GLN A 188 10.03 -0.03 21.47
N LYS A 189 10.28 1.23 21.09
CA LYS A 189 9.50 2.40 21.49
C LYS A 189 9.05 3.18 20.26
N ARG A 190 7.82 3.67 20.30
CA ARG A 190 7.29 4.53 19.24
C ARG A 190 7.94 5.92 19.28
N ALA A 191 8.38 6.40 18.14
CA ALA A 191 8.74 7.79 17.92
C ALA A 191 7.49 8.69 17.93
N SER A 192 7.65 9.99 17.92
CA SER A 192 6.53 10.89 17.62
C SER A 192 6.06 10.75 16.17
N LEU A 193 4.82 11.13 15.90
CA LEU A 193 4.27 11.17 14.55
C LEU A 193 5.12 12.06 13.63
N LYS A 194 5.62 13.18 14.15
CA LYS A 194 6.49 14.09 13.42
C LYS A 194 7.80 13.40 13.02
N GLU A 195 8.52 12.82 13.97
CA GLU A 195 9.77 12.09 13.71
C GLU A 195 9.57 10.93 12.73
N SER A 196 8.42 10.25 12.81
CA SER A 196 8.09 9.16 11.89
C SER A 196 7.96 9.65 10.44
N TYR A 197 7.30 10.77 10.21
CA TYR A 197 7.23 11.37 8.87
C TYR A 197 8.57 11.97 8.41
N GLU A 198 9.33 12.58 9.31
CA GLU A 198 10.68 13.09 8.99
C GLU A 198 11.63 11.96 8.57
N PHE A 199 11.50 10.79 9.20
CA PHE A 199 12.24 9.58 8.79
C PHE A 199 11.88 9.16 7.36
N VAL A 200 10.59 9.08 7.03
CA VAL A 200 10.11 8.78 5.67
C VAL A 200 10.70 9.78 4.66
N LEU A 201 10.65 11.08 4.96
CA LEU A 201 11.18 12.10 4.05
C LEU A 201 12.70 11.99 3.87
N ARG A 202 13.45 11.67 4.93
CA ARG A 202 14.89 11.42 4.89
C ARG A 202 15.24 10.24 3.99
N ASP A 203 14.53 9.14 4.12
CA ASP A 203 14.75 7.96 3.28
C ASP A 203 14.37 8.22 1.81
N LEU A 204 13.32 9.01 1.55
CA LEU A 204 12.98 9.45 0.19
C LEU A 204 14.04 10.36 -0.42
N ASP A 205 14.69 11.23 0.36
CA ASP A 205 15.80 12.04 -0.14
C ASP A 205 16.97 11.16 -0.55
N LYS A 206 17.35 10.18 0.30
CA LYS A 206 18.40 9.21 -0.03
C LYS A 206 18.03 8.33 -1.24
N ALA A 207 16.81 7.82 -1.32
CA ALA A 207 16.36 7.04 -2.46
C ALA A 207 16.49 7.84 -3.78
N ALA A 208 16.10 9.12 -3.77
CA ALA A 208 16.16 9.98 -4.95
C ALA A 208 17.60 10.35 -5.40
N GLU A 209 18.61 10.17 -4.54
CA GLU A 209 20.02 10.33 -4.92
C GLU A 209 20.49 9.21 -5.84
N TYR A 210 19.96 7.98 -5.65
CA TYR A 210 20.37 6.77 -6.35
C TYR A 210 19.42 6.35 -7.47
N LEU A 211 18.10 6.50 -7.25
CA LEU A 211 17.08 6.09 -8.22
C LEU A 211 16.90 7.15 -9.30
N LYS A 212 17.68 7.04 -10.35
CA LYS A 212 17.55 7.91 -11.53
C LYS A 212 16.90 7.16 -12.67
N VAL A 213 16.20 7.90 -13.52
CA VAL A 213 15.65 7.36 -14.76
C VAL A 213 16.70 7.51 -15.84
N ASP A 214 17.04 6.41 -16.51
CA ASP A 214 17.92 6.43 -17.68
C ASP A 214 17.36 7.32 -18.79
N GLU A 215 18.23 7.94 -19.58
CA GLU A 215 17.83 8.75 -20.75
C GLU A 215 16.99 7.94 -21.74
N ASP A 216 17.22 6.63 -21.79
CA ASP A 216 16.49 5.67 -22.61
C ASP A 216 15.20 5.14 -21.98
N PHE A 217 14.84 5.59 -20.77
CA PHE A 217 13.58 5.24 -20.15
C PHE A 217 12.40 5.73 -20.98
N THR A 218 11.70 4.80 -21.59
CA THR A 218 10.63 5.11 -22.55
C THR A 218 9.24 5.15 -21.91
N GLY A 219 9.12 4.97 -20.59
CA GLY A 219 7.82 4.81 -19.93
C GLY A 219 7.06 3.62 -20.52
N SER A 220 7.78 2.57 -20.91
CA SER A 220 7.17 1.37 -21.45
C SER A 220 6.46 0.63 -20.35
N LEU A 221 5.39 -0.09 -20.69
CA LEU A 221 4.55 -0.92 -19.81
C LEU A 221 5.31 -1.98 -18.99
N TYR A 222 6.62 -2.08 -19.13
CA TYR A 222 7.47 -3.08 -18.48
C TYR A 222 8.31 -2.54 -17.31
N ASN A 223 8.48 -1.22 -17.18
CA ASN A 223 9.35 -0.63 -16.16
C ASN A 223 8.61 -0.17 -14.91
N GLU A 224 7.30 -0.15 -14.93
CA GLU A 224 6.45 0.28 -13.82
C GLU A 224 6.40 -0.69 -12.63
N ILE A 225 7.09 -1.84 -12.72
CA ILE A 225 7.27 -2.79 -11.61
C ILE A 225 8.51 -2.50 -10.78
N TYR A 226 9.37 -1.59 -11.21
CA TYR A 226 10.59 -1.20 -10.51
C TYR A 226 10.49 0.22 -9.95
N PHE A 227 11.14 0.45 -8.82
CA PHE A 227 11.23 1.80 -8.25
C PHE A 227 12.15 2.68 -9.09
N ASN A 228 11.80 3.96 -9.20
CA ASN A 228 12.56 4.97 -9.89
C ASN A 228 12.38 6.34 -9.22
N GLU A 229 13.00 7.40 -9.73
CA GLU A 229 12.88 8.74 -9.12
C GLU A 229 11.44 9.26 -9.08
N TYR A 230 10.58 8.84 -10.03
CA TYR A 230 9.19 9.28 -10.04
C TYR A 230 8.35 8.54 -9.00
N THR A 231 8.70 7.32 -8.61
CA THR A 231 8.09 6.67 -7.44
C THR A 231 8.42 7.44 -6.16
N CYS A 232 9.67 7.92 -6.03
CA CYS A 232 10.06 8.78 -4.91
C CYS A 232 9.25 10.09 -4.90
N HIS A 233 9.09 10.72 -6.07
CA HIS A 233 8.32 11.95 -6.19
C HIS A 233 6.83 11.73 -5.91
N ALA A 234 6.25 10.63 -6.37
CA ALA A 234 4.85 10.30 -6.13
C ALA A 234 4.56 10.06 -4.64
N LEU A 235 5.39 9.27 -3.96
CA LEU A 235 5.26 9.04 -2.52
C LEU A 235 5.51 10.33 -1.74
N ARG A 236 6.52 11.12 -2.11
CA ARG A 236 6.79 12.39 -1.43
C ARG A 236 5.63 13.37 -1.57
N ALA A 237 4.98 13.44 -2.74
CA ALA A 237 3.79 14.27 -2.93
C ALA A 237 2.64 13.82 -2.01
N ARG A 238 2.39 12.50 -1.91
CA ARG A 238 1.36 11.91 -1.02
C ARG A 238 1.64 12.24 0.44
N VAL A 239 2.86 11.97 0.92
CA VAL A 239 3.29 12.24 2.29
C VAL A 239 3.23 13.74 2.61
N SER A 240 3.70 14.60 1.70
CA SER A 240 3.63 16.05 1.87
C SER A 240 2.20 16.57 1.98
N LEU A 241 1.26 16.01 1.19
CA LEU A 241 -0.17 16.33 1.32
C LEU A 241 -0.70 15.96 2.72
N TYR A 242 -0.35 14.76 3.20
CA TYR A 242 -0.79 14.27 4.51
C TYR A 242 -0.19 15.07 5.67
N MET A 243 1.01 15.63 5.51
CA MET A 243 1.66 16.53 6.46
C MET A 243 1.24 18.00 6.32
N HIS A 244 0.26 18.31 5.47
CA HIS A 244 -0.15 19.69 5.15
C HIS A 244 0.98 20.57 4.57
N LYS A 245 2.07 19.95 4.05
CA LYS A 245 3.16 20.63 3.35
C LYS A 245 2.80 20.86 1.89
N TYR A 246 1.82 21.72 1.65
CA TYR A 246 1.19 21.89 0.34
C TYR A 246 2.13 22.35 -0.77
N ASP A 247 3.15 23.17 -0.46
CA ASP A 247 4.15 23.59 -1.46
C ASP A 247 4.97 22.41 -1.96
N ASP A 248 5.38 21.51 -1.08
CA ASP A 248 6.09 20.28 -1.45
C ASP A 248 5.17 19.32 -2.18
N ALA A 249 3.92 19.16 -1.75
CA ALA A 249 2.93 18.33 -2.44
C ALA A 249 2.75 18.81 -3.91
N ILE A 250 2.60 20.11 -4.14
CA ILE A 250 2.53 20.73 -5.47
C ILE A 250 3.81 20.48 -6.27
N LYS A 251 4.96 20.72 -5.65
CA LYS A 251 6.28 20.58 -6.28
C LYS A 251 6.51 19.16 -6.81
N TYR A 252 6.32 18.16 -5.95
CA TYR A 252 6.63 16.78 -6.28
C TYR A 252 5.57 16.14 -7.19
N ALA A 253 4.29 16.41 -6.97
CA ALA A 253 3.24 16.01 -7.92
C ALA A 253 3.47 16.64 -9.31
N SER A 254 3.92 17.90 -9.37
CA SER A 254 4.22 18.56 -10.65
C SER A 254 5.39 17.93 -11.38
N LYS A 255 6.40 17.40 -10.68
CA LYS A 255 7.51 16.67 -11.32
C LYS A 255 7.00 15.40 -12.03
N VAL A 256 6.10 14.65 -11.39
CA VAL A 256 5.51 13.46 -12.00
C VAL A 256 4.61 13.83 -13.17
N ILE A 257 3.68 14.78 -12.97
CA ILE A 257 2.74 15.23 -14.01
C ILE A 257 3.46 15.86 -15.21
N GLY A 258 4.53 16.58 -14.96
CA GLY A 258 5.34 17.24 -16.01
C GLY A 258 6.31 16.30 -16.71
N SER A 259 6.46 15.06 -16.25
CA SER A 259 7.29 14.08 -16.93
C SER A 259 6.69 13.69 -18.27
N LYS A 260 7.52 13.32 -19.24
CA LYS A 260 7.07 12.78 -20.53
C LYS A 260 6.69 11.28 -20.48
N TYR A 261 6.89 10.64 -19.32
CA TYR A 261 6.81 9.19 -19.18
C TYR A 261 5.41 8.68 -18.87
N TYR A 262 4.61 9.47 -18.17
CA TYR A 262 3.27 9.07 -17.73
C TYR A 262 2.20 9.91 -18.44
N THR A 263 1.10 9.27 -18.82
CA THR A 263 0.01 9.92 -19.54
C THR A 263 -1.34 9.38 -19.04
N LEU A 264 -2.32 10.27 -18.85
CA LEU A 264 -3.68 9.85 -18.49
C LEU A 264 -4.30 9.04 -19.65
N GLU A 265 -4.77 7.85 -19.36
CA GLU A 265 -5.51 7.02 -20.32
C GLU A 265 -6.88 7.63 -20.58
N LYS A 266 -7.27 7.67 -21.85
CA LYS A 266 -8.55 8.28 -22.24
C LYS A 266 -9.64 7.22 -22.27
N ALA A 267 -10.64 7.35 -21.39
CA ALA A 267 -11.78 6.46 -21.38
C ALA A 267 -12.65 6.54 -22.66
N SER A 268 -12.46 7.58 -23.50
CA SER A 268 -13.11 7.72 -24.80
C SER A 268 -12.30 7.18 -25.97
N SER A 269 -11.12 6.61 -25.75
CA SER A 269 -10.20 6.10 -26.79
C SER A 269 -10.04 4.59 -26.67
N ASN A 270 -9.70 3.93 -27.79
CA ASN A 270 -9.48 2.49 -27.91
C ASN A 270 -8.11 2.25 -28.57
N THR A 271 -7.03 2.73 -27.95
CA THR A 271 -5.68 2.70 -28.51
C THR A 271 -5.08 1.30 -28.50
N TYR A 272 -5.30 0.55 -27.40
CA TYR A 272 -4.65 -0.75 -27.17
C TYR A 272 -5.52 -1.95 -27.54
N SER A 273 -6.84 -1.77 -27.61
CA SER A 273 -7.78 -2.84 -27.87
C SER A 273 -9.01 -2.33 -28.61
N SER A 274 -9.51 -3.10 -29.59
CA SER A 274 -10.80 -2.83 -30.22
C SER A 274 -12.02 -3.21 -29.35
N GLN A 275 -11.81 -3.91 -28.26
CA GLN A 275 -12.89 -4.45 -27.42
C GLN A 275 -13.13 -3.61 -26.16
N VAL A 276 -12.09 -2.95 -25.63
CA VAL A 276 -12.16 -2.14 -24.42
C VAL A 276 -11.48 -0.79 -24.64
N ASN A 277 -12.02 0.26 -24.03
CA ASN A 277 -11.38 1.57 -24.05
C ASN A 277 -10.10 1.59 -23.20
N ASP A 278 -9.27 2.61 -23.37
CA ASP A 278 -7.94 2.70 -22.76
C ASP A 278 -8.02 2.72 -21.21
N TYR A 279 -9.04 3.33 -20.62
CA TYR A 279 -9.22 3.30 -19.15
C TYR A 279 -9.67 1.91 -18.65
N LYS A 280 -10.56 1.22 -19.38
CA LYS A 280 -10.94 -0.15 -19.04
C LYS A 280 -9.81 -1.14 -19.28
N TYR A 281 -8.90 -0.83 -20.21
CA TYR A 281 -7.71 -1.63 -20.49
C TYR A 281 -6.84 -1.81 -19.24
N ILE A 282 -6.70 -0.75 -18.41
CA ILE A 282 -5.99 -0.78 -17.12
C ILE A 282 -6.45 -1.98 -16.27
N TRP A 283 -7.77 -2.12 -16.12
CA TRP A 283 -8.40 -3.09 -15.22
C TRP A 283 -8.63 -4.46 -15.85
N THR A 284 -8.39 -4.58 -17.16
CA THR A 284 -8.53 -5.83 -17.90
C THR A 284 -7.20 -6.53 -18.12
N TYR A 285 -6.14 -5.77 -18.31
CA TYR A 285 -4.83 -6.29 -18.66
C TYR A 285 -3.74 -5.98 -17.62
N GLY A 286 -4.03 -5.19 -16.60
CA GLY A 286 -3.07 -4.79 -15.58
C GLY A 286 -1.97 -3.87 -16.09
N ASP A 287 -2.15 -3.20 -17.24
CA ASP A 287 -1.18 -2.34 -17.90
C ASP A 287 -1.74 -0.94 -18.15
N SER A 288 -0.86 0.07 -18.00
CA SER A 288 -1.25 1.45 -18.23
C SER A 288 -0.05 2.40 -18.25
N ARG A 289 -0.11 3.43 -19.11
CA ARG A 289 0.82 4.56 -19.03
C ARG A 289 0.54 5.51 -17.86
N GLU A 290 -0.51 5.27 -17.07
CA GLU A 290 -0.76 5.97 -15.82
C GLU A 290 0.01 5.37 -14.65
N ALA A 291 0.40 4.09 -14.74
CA ALA A 291 1.07 3.40 -13.66
C ALA A 291 2.48 3.96 -13.45
N ILE A 292 2.73 4.50 -12.27
CA ILE A 292 4.04 4.96 -11.84
C ILE A 292 4.78 3.82 -11.16
N TRP A 293 4.03 3.02 -10.37
CA TRP A 293 4.51 1.77 -9.82
C TRP A 293 3.34 0.82 -9.54
N LYS A 294 3.51 -0.43 -9.94
CA LYS A 294 2.62 -1.55 -9.62
C LYS A 294 3.39 -2.72 -9.03
N VAL A 295 2.74 -3.54 -8.24
CA VAL A 295 3.33 -4.81 -7.77
C VAL A 295 3.32 -5.80 -8.92
N GLY A 296 4.49 -6.15 -9.43
CA GLY A 296 4.63 -7.01 -10.60
C GLY A 296 4.33 -8.48 -10.28
N PHE A 297 3.43 -9.08 -11.04
CA PHE A 297 3.07 -10.49 -10.95
C PHE A 297 3.40 -11.23 -12.23
N THR A 298 3.58 -12.53 -12.09
CA THR A 298 3.61 -13.49 -13.20
C THR A 298 2.68 -14.68 -12.85
N VAL A 299 2.30 -15.47 -13.82
CA VAL A 299 1.46 -16.66 -13.58
C VAL A 299 2.08 -17.68 -12.60
N ASN A 300 3.41 -17.62 -12.43
CA ASN A 300 4.13 -18.51 -11.51
C ASN A 300 4.46 -17.84 -10.15
N SER A 301 4.27 -16.52 -10.02
CA SER A 301 4.54 -15.76 -8.80
C SER A 301 3.62 -14.55 -8.74
N TYR A 302 2.52 -14.69 -8.03
CA TYR A 302 1.49 -13.66 -7.85
C TYR A 302 1.06 -13.58 -6.38
N GLY A 303 0.35 -12.52 -6.05
CA GLY A 303 -0.14 -12.25 -4.69
C GLY A 303 -1.58 -12.70 -4.46
N GLY A 304 -2.26 -12.03 -3.56
CA GLY A 304 -3.66 -12.30 -3.20
C GLY A 304 -4.64 -12.02 -4.33
N ALA A 305 -5.81 -12.64 -4.23
CA ALA A 305 -6.91 -12.50 -5.19
C ALA A 305 -7.87 -11.39 -4.74
N LEU A 306 -7.51 -10.12 -5.02
CA LEU A 306 -8.25 -8.92 -4.61
C LEU A 306 -9.75 -8.96 -4.94
N GLY A 307 -10.10 -9.54 -6.09
CA GLY A 307 -11.49 -9.55 -6.57
C GLY A 307 -12.40 -10.57 -5.88
N THR A 308 -11.86 -11.48 -5.08
CA THR A 308 -12.66 -12.58 -4.50
C THR A 308 -13.84 -12.07 -3.70
N ILE A 309 -13.67 -11.10 -2.81
CA ILE A 309 -14.77 -10.59 -1.97
C ILE A 309 -15.81 -9.77 -2.75
N PHE A 310 -15.48 -9.30 -3.96
CA PHE A 310 -16.36 -8.47 -4.79
C PHE A 310 -17.08 -9.25 -5.89
N ASP A 311 -16.55 -10.37 -6.31
CA ASP A 311 -17.10 -11.20 -7.40
C ASP A 311 -17.32 -12.64 -6.99
N ASN A 312 -16.35 -13.28 -6.34
CA ASN A 312 -16.31 -14.68 -5.96
C ASN A 312 -16.89 -15.58 -7.07
N TYR A 313 -16.39 -15.38 -8.29
CA TYR A 313 -16.84 -16.11 -9.47
C TYR A 313 -16.16 -17.47 -9.54
N ASN A 314 -16.93 -18.51 -9.80
CA ASN A 314 -16.47 -19.90 -9.86
C ASN A 314 -16.73 -20.55 -11.23
N TYR A 315 -16.75 -19.79 -12.33
CA TYR A 315 -17.12 -20.17 -13.70
C TYR A 315 -18.62 -20.46 -13.91
N VAL A 316 -19.44 -20.44 -12.86
CA VAL A 316 -20.88 -20.71 -12.93
C VAL A 316 -21.68 -19.55 -12.35
N THR A 317 -21.32 -19.10 -11.14
CA THR A 317 -22.07 -18.09 -10.39
C THR A 317 -21.13 -17.04 -9.78
N TYR A 318 -21.71 -15.85 -9.52
CA TYR A 318 -21.09 -14.77 -8.76
C TYR A 318 -21.65 -14.81 -7.33
N ARG A 319 -20.79 -14.78 -6.32
CA ARG A 319 -21.18 -14.77 -4.90
C ARG A 319 -20.39 -13.73 -4.10
N PRO A 320 -20.48 -12.42 -4.45
CA PRO A 320 -19.77 -11.38 -3.77
C PRO A 320 -20.16 -11.30 -2.29
N ASP A 321 -19.19 -11.05 -1.41
CA ASP A 321 -19.46 -10.71 -0.02
C ASP A 321 -19.91 -9.25 0.12
N TYR A 322 -19.33 -8.38 -0.69
CA TYR A 322 -19.59 -6.96 -0.70
C TYR A 322 -19.86 -6.45 -2.11
N VAL A 323 -20.78 -5.50 -2.21
CA VAL A 323 -21.11 -4.82 -3.45
C VAL A 323 -21.08 -3.30 -3.27
N PRO A 324 -20.85 -2.52 -4.35
CA PRO A 324 -20.83 -1.06 -4.26
C PRO A 324 -22.11 -0.49 -3.66
N GLU A 325 -21.96 0.50 -2.77
CA GLU A 325 -23.11 1.26 -2.26
C GLU A 325 -23.80 2.08 -3.36
N THR A 326 -25.10 2.28 -3.22
CA THR A 326 -25.93 3.03 -4.17
C THR A 326 -25.41 4.45 -4.40
N TRP A 327 -24.95 5.12 -3.34
CA TRP A 327 -24.46 6.50 -3.49
C TRP A 327 -23.16 6.56 -4.31
N VAL A 328 -22.32 5.52 -4.23
CA VAL A 328 -21.10 5.41 -5.05
C VAL A 328 -21.49 5.26 -6.51
N ILE A 329 -22.38 4.31 -6.83
CA ILE A 329 -22.87 4.10 -8.19
C ILE A 329 -23.46 5.40 -8.75
N ASN A 330 -24.32 6.07 -7.98
CA ASN A 330 -24.99 7.31 -8.36
C ASN A 330 -24.06 8.54 -8.41
N SER A 331 -22.85 8.45 -7.91
CA SER A 331 -21.86 9.53 -7.99
C SER A 331 -21.34 9.76 -9.41
N PHE A 332 -21.45 8.76 -10.28
CA PHE A 332 -21.00 8.84 -11.67
C PHE A 332 -22.08 9.42 -12.56
N ASP A 333 -21.74 10.49 -13.26
CA ASP A 333 -22.61 11.08 -14.26
C ASP A 333 -22.72 10.17 -15.50
N SER A 334 -23.78 10.30 -16.29
CA SER A 334 -23.98 9.51 -17.52
C SER A 334 -22.84 9.66 -18.54
N ASN A 335 -22.10 10.74 -18.50
CA ASN A 335 -20.95 11.02 -19.35
C ASN A 335 -19.63 10.49 -18.77
N ASP A 336 -19.62 10.04 -17.51
CA ASP A 336 -18.43 9.53 -16.83
C ASP A 336 -18.22 8.05 -17.19
N LEU A 337 -17.27 7.78 -18.06
CA LEU A 337 -17.01 6.45 -18.61
C LEU A 337 -16.33 5.50 -17.61
N ARG A 338 -15.89 6.00 -16.45
CA ARG A 338 -15.30 5.17 -15.40
C ARG A 338 -16.28 4.12 -14.88
N ALA A 339 -17.55 4.48 -14.70
CA ALA A 339 -18.55 3.54 -14.19
C ALA A 339 -18.63 2.26 -15.03
N ALA A 340 -18.65 2.37 -16.36
CA ALA A 340 -18.71 1.23 -17.26
C ALA A 340 -17.38 0.43 -17.32
N ALA A 341 -16.28 1.03 -16.87
CA ALA A 341 -14.98 0.36 -16.80
C ALA A 341 -14.82 -0.48 -15.51
N ILE A 342 -15.33 0.03 -14.39
CA ILE A 342 -15.10 -0.56 -13.06
C ILE A 342 -16.29 -1.34 -12.51
N PHE A 343 -17.48 -1.19 -13.07
CA PHE A 343 -18.68 -1.93 -12.65
C PHE A 343 -19.26 -2.75 -13.80
N THR A 344 -19.74 -3.94 -13.45
CA THR A 344 -20.52 -4.78 -14.38
C THR A 344 -21.72 -5.35 -13.65
N THR A 345 -22.95 -5.07 -14.16
CA THR A 345 -24.15 -5.64 -13.58
C THR A 345 -24.18 -7.14 -13.81
N ARG A 346 -24.35 -7.90 -12.73
CA ARG A 346 -24.41 -9.36 -12.72
C ARG A 346 -25.59 -9.86 -11.90
N THR A 347 -26.13 -11.00 -12.27
CA THR A 347 -27.05 -11.78 -11.43
C THR A 347 -26.21 -12.68 -10.53
N THR A 348 -26.40 -12.59 -9.23
CA THR A 348 -25.66 -13.38 -8.26
C THR A 348 -26.32 -14.74 -8.01
N GLY A 349 -25.55 -15.71 -7.50
CA GLY A 349 -26.03 -17.01 -7.08
C GLY A 349 -26.64 -17.06 -5.67
N TYR A 350 -26.93 -15.90 -5.07
CA TYR A 350 -27.62 -15.84 -3.78
C TYR A 350 -29.13 -16.07 -3.92
N GLU A 351 -29.74 -16.51 -2.83
CA GLU A 351 -31.20 -16.55 -2.70
C GLU A 351 -31.79 -15.17 -3.02
N HIS A 352 -32.92 -15.12 -3.70
CA HIS A 352 -33.57 -13.90 -4.24
C HIS A 352 -32.89 -13.27 -5.47
N GLY A 353 -31.86 -13.87 -6.05
CA GLY A 353 -31.31 -13.49 -7.34
C GLY A 353 -30.89 -12.04 -7.45
N LEU A 354 -30.11 -11.56 -6.47
CA LEU A 354 -29.62 -10.16 -6.47
C LEU A 354 -28.95 -9.82 -7.80
N GLN A 355 -29.48 -8.80 -8.50
CA GLN A 355 -28.84 -8.13 -9.62
C GLN A 355 -28.21 -6.83 -9.12
N TRP A 356 -26.90 -6.67 -9.32
CA TRP A 356 -26.18 -5.49 -8.85
C TRP A 356 -24.97 -5.17 -9.73
N PRO A 357 -24.54 -3.90 -9.84
CA PRO A 357 -23.26 -3.54 -10.42
C PRO A 357 -22.11 -4.03 -9.52
N LEU A 358 -21.49 -5.16 -9.86
CA LEU A 358 -20.33 -5.69 -9.13
C LEU A 358 -19.06 -4.94 -9.53
N LEU A 359 -18.07 -4.91 -8.64
CA LEU A 359 -16.78 -4.28 -8.88
C LEU A 359 -15.93 -5.14 -9.81
N SER A 360 -16.02 -4.93 -11.11
CA SER A 360 -15.23 -5.66 -12.11
C SER A 360 -13.78 -5.18 -12.25
N LYS A 361 -13.39 -4.12 -11.55
CA LYS A 361 -12.03 -3.58 -11.51
C LYS A 361 -10.99 -4.64 -11.11
N TYR A 362 -11.35 -5.53 -10.20
CA TYR A 362 -10.49 -6.60 -9.70
C TYR A 362 -10.97 -8.00 -10.10
N PHE A 363 -11.74 -8.12 -11.18
CA PHE A 363 -12.18 -9.42 -11.66
C PHE A 363 -11.00 -10.35 -12.01
N GLY A 364 -9.90 -9.76 -12.45
CA GLY A 364 -8.62 -10.41 -12.75
C GLY A 364 -8.05 -9.93 -14.08
N ASP A 365 -6.72 -9.83 -14.14
CA ASP A 365 -6.04 -9.49 -15.39
C ASP A 365 -6.15 -10.62 -16.39
N ALA A 366 -6.27 -10.29 -17.66
CA ALA A 366 -6.50 -11.26 -18.75
C ALA A 366 -5.46 -12.38 -18.81
N GLU A 367 -4.20 -12.08 -18.46
CA GLU A 367 -3.13 -13.07 -18.41
C GLU A 367 -3.43 -14.17 -17.37
N PHE A 368 -3.86 -13.79 -16.16
CA PHE A 368 -4.20 -14.74 -15.10
C PHE A 368 -5.48 -15.52 -15.44
N LEU A 369 -6.50 -14.81 -15.94
CA LEU A 369 -7.76 -15.46 -16.36
C LEU A 369 -7.55 -16.52 -17.44
N ASN A 370 -6.69 -16.27 -18.41
CA ASN A 370 -6.31 -17.21 -19.46
C ASN A 370 -5.58 -18.45 -18.93
N ASN A 371 -4.99 -18.34 -17.73
CA ASN A 371 -4.34 -19.44 -17.01
C ASN A 371 -5.23 -20.04 -15.90
N ASN A 372 -6.54 -19.77 -15.90
CA ASN A 372 -7.52 -20.20 -14.91
C ASN A 372 -7.23 -19.71 -13.48
N ILE A 373 -6.53 -18.58 -13.32
CA ILE A 373 -6.28 -17.90 -12.07
C ILE A 373 -7.29 -16.75 -11.95
N LEU A 374 -8.29 -16.91 -11.08
CA LEU A 374 -9.38 -15.95 -10.93
C LEU A 374 -9.04 -14.87 -9.91
N HIS A 375 -9.59 -13.67 -10.13
CA HIS A 375 -9.59 -12.56 -9.17
C HIS A 375 -8.21 -11.97 -8.83
N VAL A 376 -7.17 -12.36 -9.57
CA VAL A 376 -5.82 -11.81 -9.41
C VAL A 376 -5.63 -10.62 -10.34
N HIS A 377 -5.28 -9.48 -9.75
CA HIS A 377 -4.98 -8.23 -10.44
C HIS A 377 -3.68 -7.65 -9.89
N GLN A 378 -2.82 -7.10 -10.75
CA GLN A 378 -1.59 -6.44 -10.34
C GLN A 378 -1.90 -5.09 -9.69
N PRO A 379 -1.66 -4.91 -8.37
CA PRO A 379 -2.05 -3.69 -7.69
C PRO A 379 -1.22 -2.48 -8.16
N MET A 380 -1.88 -1.43 -8.62
CA MET A 380 -1.24 -0.17 -8.98
C MET A 380 -1.16 0.75 -7.76
N VAL A 381 0.01 0.84 -7.14
CA VAL A 381 0.20 1.56 -5.88
C VAL A 381 0.31 3.07 -6.10
N PHE A 382 0.93 3.47 -7.21
CA PHE A 382 1.01 4.86 -7.63
C PHE A 382 0.53 5.00 -9.07
N ARG A 383 -0.46 5.85 -9.27
CA ARG A 383 -1.01 6.21 -10.58
C ARG A 383 -1.01 7.72 -10.79
N LEU A 384 -0.81 8.14 -12.02
CA LEU A 384 -0.79 9.56 -12.41
C LEU A 384 -2.06 10.35 -11.96
N PRO A 385 -3.28 9.82 -12.02
CA PRO A 385 -4.47 10.50 -11.53
C PRO A 385 -4.39 10.94 -10.07
N GLU A 386 -3.79 10.12 -9.20
CA GLU A 386 -3.59 10.51 -7.80
C GLU A 386 -2.74 11.77 -7.69
N GLN A 387 -1.71 11.92 -8.53
CA GLN A 387 -0.84 13.10 -8.50
C GLN A 387 -1.60 14.38 -8.89
N TYR A 388 -2.54 14.29 -9.85
CA TYR A 388 -3.46 15.40 -10.16
C TYR A 388 -4.37 15.71 -8.96
N LEU A 389 -4.90 14.71 -8.28
CA LEU A 389 -5.78 14.88 -7.12
C LEU A 389 -5.02 15.45 -5.91
N ILE A 390 -3.79 15.00 -5.65
CA ILE A 390 -2.89 15.58 -4.62
C ILE A 390 -2.65 17.06 -4.92
N ARG A 391 -2.28 17.38 -6.16
CA ARG A 391 -1.95 18.76 -6.53
C ARG A 391 -3.17 19.67 -6.50
N ALA A 392 -4.32 19.18 -6.95
CA ALA A 392 -5.58 19.91 -6.88
C ALA A 392 -5.97 20.24 -5.44
N GLU A 393 -5.86 19.27 -4.52
CA GLU A 393 -6.14 19.48 -3.11
C GLU A 393 -5.17 20.48 -2.48
N ALA A 394 -3.86 20.33 -2.74
CA ALA A 394 -2.86 21.25 -2.24
C ALA A 394 -3.04 22.70 -2.74
N TYR A 395 -3.42 22.89 -4.03
CA TYR A 395 -3.81 24.20 -4.55
C TYR A 395 -5.06 24.77 -3.87
N ALA A 396 -6.09 23.93 -3.66
CA ALA A 396 -7.30 24.37 -2.98
C ALA A 396 -7.04 24.81 -1.55
N MET A 397 -6.20 24.08 -0.80
CA MET A 397 -5.79 24.44 0.55
C MET A 397 -4.97 25.73 0.60
N LYS A 398 -4.25 26.03 -0.49
CA LYS A 398 -3.57 27.32 -0.68
C LYS A 398 -4.47 28.41 -1.28
N LYS A 399 -5.77 28.14 -1.44
CA LYS A 399 -6.78 29.05 -2.03
C LYS A 399 -6.52 29.40 -3.52
N ASP A 400 -5.69 28.63 -4.23
CA ASP A 400 -5.52 28.74 -5.68
C ASP A 400 -6.55 27.85 -6.41
N TYR A 401 -7.79 28.24 -6.29
CA TYR A 401 -8.94 27.47 -6.82
C TYR A 401 -8.91 27.34 -8.34
N ALA A 402 -8.28 28.28 -9.05
CA ALA A 402 -8.15 28.22 -10.49
C ALA A 402 -7.26 27.06 -10.93
N LYS A 403 -6.09 26.88 -10.28
CA LYS A 403 -5.20 25.75 -10.58
C LYS A 403 -5.78 24.42 -10.10
N ALA A 404 -6.41 24.39 -8.93
CA ALA A 404 -7.14 23.22 -8.45
C ALA A 404 -8.20 22.75 -9.46
N GLY A 405 -9.03 23.69 -9.95
CA GLY A 405 -10.05 23.41 -10.96
C GLY A 405 -9.48 22.93 -12.29
N LYS A 406 -8.30 23.45 -12.69
CA LYS A 406 -7.60 23.02 -13.91
C LYS A 406 -7.17 21.56 -13.83
N ASP A 407 -6.62 21.12 -12.71
CA ASP A 407 -6.19 19.73 -12.51
C ASP A 407 -7.39 18.76 -12.56
N ILE A 408 -8.48 19.08 -11.89
CA ILE A 408 -9.71 18.29 -11.96
C ILE A 408 -10.30 18.30 -13.38
N SER A 409 -10.26 19.43 -14.08
CA SER A 409 -10.71 19.49 -15.48
C SER A 409 -9.89 18.61 -16.40
N THR A 410 -8.57 18.55 -16.19
CA THR A 410 -7.67 17.69 -16.95
C THR A 410 -8.02 16.21 -16.74
N LEU A 411 -8.24 15.80 -15.49
CA LEU A 411 -8.64 14.44 -15.16
C LEU A 411 -10.00 14.09 -15.77
N ARG A 412 -11.01 14.95 -15.64
CA ARG A 412 -12.34 14.75 -16.21
C ARG A 412 -12.32 14.66 -17.73
N THR A 413 -11.48 15.46 -18.40
CA THR A 413 -11.30 15.37 -19.85
C THR A 413 -10.83 13.98 -20.28
N ALA A 414 -10.01 13.31 -19.48
CA ALA A 414 -9.58 11.94 -19.74
C ALA A 414 -10.63 10.87 -19.41
N ARG A 415 -11.62 11.18 -18.58
CA ARG A 415 -12.58 10.21 -18.04
C ARG A 415 -13.98 10.29 -18.64
N TYR A 416 -14.35 11.42 -19.18
CA TYR A 416 -15.70 11.66 -19.69
C TYR A 416 -15.75 11.45 -21.20
N SER A 417 -16.90 11.02 -21.70
CA SER A 417 -17.15 10.93 -23.15
C SER A 417 -17.08 12.28 -23.84
N SER A 418 -17.48 13.32 -23.14
CA SER A 418 -17.36 14.73 -23.55
C SER A 418 -17.27 15.60 -22.29
N TYR A 419 -16.20 16.35 -22.15
CA TYR A 419 -16.03 17.35 -21.10
C TYR A 419 -15.51 18.65 -21.69
N GLY A 420 -16.41 19.61 -21.81
CA GLY A 420 -16.13 20.91 -22.49
C GLY A 420 -15.86 22.06 -21.52
N GLY A 421 -15.61 21.78 -20.24
CA GLY A 421 -15.63 22.81 -19.23
C GLY A 421 -14.37 23.00 -18.42
N ASN A 422 -14.35 24.14 -17.74
CA ASN A 422 -13.48 24.37 -16.59
C ASN A 422 -14.26 24.00 -15.33
N THR A 423 -13.66 23.21 -14.44
CA THR A 423 -14.21 22.98 -13.10
C THR A 423 -14.03 24.26 -12.28
N SER A 424 -15.11 25.03 -12.12
CA SER A 424 -15.09 26.23 -11.29
C SER A 424 -15.06 25.85 -9.81
N MET A 425 -14.04 26.30 -9.11
CA MET A 425 -13.86 26.09 -7.68
C MET A 425 -13.86 27.38 -6.89
N SER A 426 -14.28 27.28 -5.65
CA SER A 426 -14.30 28.35 -4.67
C SER A 426 -14.03 27.78 -3.27
N GLU A 427 -13.85 28.63 -2.27
CA GLU A 427 -13.70 28.21 -0.88
C GLU A 427 -14.85 27.29 -0.40
N SER A 428 -16.07 27.55 -0.86
CA SER A 428 -17.26 26.82 -0.42
C SER A 428 -17.45 25.44 -1.08
N ASN A 429 -16.81 25.17 -2.22
CA ASN A 429 -17.07 23.94 -2.98
C ASN A 429 -15.82 23.11 -3.33
N ALA A 430 -14.61 23.67 -3.20
CA ALA A 430 -13.39 23.01 -3.67
C ALA A 430 -13.19 21.63 -3.08
N MET A 431 -13.23 21.50 -1.75
CA MET A 431 -13.01 20.20 -1.10
C MET A 431 -14.12 19.19 -1.41
N LYS A 432 -15.38 19.64 -1.59
CA LYS A 432 -16.48 18.76 -2.01
C LYS A 432 -16.25 18.19 -3.41
N ILE A 433 -15.76 19.01 -4.33
CA ILE A 433 -15.44 18.58 -5.71
C ILE A 433 -14.27 17.61 -5.71
N ILE A 434 -13.21 17.90 -4.94
CA ILE A 434 -12.02 17.06 -4.83
C ILE A 434 -12.37 15.70 -4.20
N GLU A 435 -13.13 15.70 -3.10
CA GLU A 435 -13.60 14.46 -2.47
C GLU A 435 -14.40 13.60 -3.46
N ALA A 436 -15.37 14.20 -4.16
CA ALA A 436 -16.17 13.47 -5.15
C ALA A 436 -15.31 12.90 -6.28
N GLU A 437 -14.27 13.61 -6.71
CA GLU A 437 -13.37 13.12 -7.76
C GLU A 437 -12.44 12.01 -7.24
N ARG A 438 -11.96 12.11 -5.99
CA ARG A 438 -11.17 11.06 -5.34
C ARG A 438 -11.98 9.77 -5.18
N VAL A 439 -13.24 9.87 -4.76
CA VAL A 439 -14.16 8.72 -4.67
C VAL A 439 -14.27 8.00 -6.00
N LYS A 440 -14.49 8.71 -7.10
CA LYS A 440 -14.65 8.11 -8.43
C LYS A 440 -13.37 7.50 -8.98
N GLU A 441 -12.24 8.18 -8.79
CA GLU A 441 -10.98 7.77 -9.39
C GLU A 441 -10.27 6.68 -8.60
N LEU A 442 -10.30 6.79 -7.26
CA LEU A 442 -9.55 5.92 -6.35
C LEU A 442 -10.44 4.89 -5.63
N TYR A 443 -11.63 4.63 -6.15
CA TYR A 443 -12.60 3.69 -5.58
C TYR A 443 -11.97 2.31 -5.37
N MET A 444 -11.99 1.82 -4.13
CA MET A 444 -11.41 0.55 -3.69
C MET A 444 -9.88 0.40 -3.94
N GLU A 445 -9.14 1.50 -3.83
CA GLU A 445 -7.66 1.50 -3.89
C GLU A 445 -7.01 1.78 -2.52
N GLY A 446 -7.76 1.69 -1.41
CA GLY A 446 -7.25 1.79 -0.04
C GLY A 446 -7.05 3.23 0.48
N PHE A 447 -7.80 4.20 -0.04
CA PHE A 447 -7.65 5.61 0.31
C PHE A 447 -8.74 6.17 1.24
N ARG A 448 -9.99 5.64 1.17
CA ARG A 448 -11.15 6.30 1.75
C ARG A 448 -11.06 6.52 3.26
N LEU A 449 -10.70 5.52 4.02
CA LEU A 449 -10.59 5.62 5.48
C LEU A 449 -9.59 6.71 5.89
N ASN A 450 -8.42 6.74 5.22
CA ASN A 450 -7.42 7.74 5.51
C ASN A 450 -7.82 9.15 5.05
N ASP A 451 -8.53 9.26 3.92
CA ASP A 451 -9.08 10.55 3.47
C ASP A 451 -10.09 11.09 4.49
N LEU A 452 -11.01 10.25 5.00
CA LEU A 452 -11.95 10.65 6.04
C LEU A 452 -11.23 11.06 7.34
N LYS A 453 -10.24 10.28 7.77
CA LYS A 453 -9.42 10.55 8.95
C LYS A 453 -8.72 11.92 8.85
N ARG A 454 -7.97 12.17 7.77
CA ARG A 454 -7.21 13.41 7.59
C ARG A 454 -8.06 14.65 7.29
N TRP A 455 -9.31 14.46 6.88
CA TRP A 455 -10.29 15.55 6.71
C TRP A 455 -11.17 15.75 7.94
N HIS A 456 -10.99 14.97 9.02
CA HIS A 456 -11.83 14.99 10.22
C HIS A 456 -13.30 14.81 9.88
N LYS A 457 -13.62 13.81 9.06
CA LYS A 457 -14.97 13.47 8.64
C LYS A 457 -15.38 12.11 9.15
N GLY A 458 -16.62 12.06 9.67
CA GLY A 458 -17.33 10.81 9.87
C GLY A 458 -18.08 10.36 8.61
N PHE A 459 -18.80 9.27 8.72
CA PHE A 459 -19.71 8.78 7.66
C PHE A 459 -20.92 8.06 8.24
N GLU A 460 -21.91 7.79 7.39
CA GLU A 460 -23.11 7.03 7.79
C GLU A 460 -23.48 6.03 6.70
N ARG A 461 -23.69 4.77 7.09
CA ARG A 461 -24.35 3.73 6.28
C ARG A 461 -25.74 3.49 6.83
N LYS A 462 -26.78 3.53 5.98
CA LYS A 462 -28.19 3.44 6.40
C LYS A 462 -28.83 2.14 5.93
N ALA A 463 -29.38 1.37 6.85
CA ALA A 463 -30.15 0.16 6.53
C ALA A 463 -31.31 0.45 5.58
N ALA A 464 -31.96 1.61 5.70
CA ALA A 464 -33.08 2.00 4.86
C ALA A 464 -32.73 2.16 3.37
N ASP A 465 -31.47 2.40 3.04
CA ASP A 465 -30.99 2.54 1.66
C ASP A 465 -30.75 1.18 0.97
N GLN A 466 -30.95 0.05 1.70
CA GLN A 466 -30.63 -1.28 1.24
C GLN A 466 -31.88 -2.16 1.05
N PRO A 467 -32.01 -2.91 -0.05
CA PRO A 467 -33.10 -3.87 -0.22
C PRO A 467 -33.03 -4.99 0.84
N ALA A 468 -34.05 -5.10 1.69
CA ALA A 468 -34.10 -5.99 2.85
C ALA A 468 -33.90 -7.48 2.51
N ALA A 469 -34.30 -7.90 1.31
CA ALA A 469 -34.17 -9.30 0.87
C ALA A 469 -32.70 -9.69 0.62
N ASN A 470 -31.85 -8.76 0.17
CA ASN A 470 -30.56 -9.05 -0.41
C ASN A 470 -29.38 -8.64 0.49
N PHE A 471 -29.58 -7.70 1.44
CA PHE A 471 -28.50 -7.15 2.24
C PHE A 471 -28.68 -7.37 3.74
N VAL A 472 -27.54 -7.38 4.44
CA VAL A 472 -27.54 -7.33 5.90
C VAL A 472 -28.02 -5.95 6.32
N GLN A 473 -29.25 -5.88 6.85
CA GLN A 473 -29.87 -4.62 7.29
C GLN A 473 -29.19 -4.10 8.55
N SER A 474 -28.17 -3.26 8.37
CA SER A 474 -27.47 -2.61 9.48
C SER A 474 -27.25 -1.13 9.17
N SER A 475 -27.49 -0.31 10.18
CA SER A 475 -27.07 1.09 10.14
C SER A 475 -25.80 1.26 10.95
N LEU A 476 -24.91 2.08 10.46
CA LEU A 476 -23.67 2.44 11.14
C LEU A 476 -23.45 3.94 10.95
N LYS A 477 -23.29 4.65 12.06
CA LYS A 477 -22.85 6.04 12.06
C LYS A 477 -21.51 6.10 12.78
N VAL A 478 -20.50 6.60 12.08
CA VAL A 478 -19.15 6.81 12.63
C VAL A 478 -18.94 8.32 12.73
N GLU A 479 -18.69 8.77 13.94
CA GLU A 479 -18.39 10.20 14.16
C GLU A 479 -16.97 10.53 13.65
N LYS A 480 -16.74 11.80 13.36
CA LYS A 480 -15.38 12.26 13.04
C LYS A 480 -14.43 11.93 14.20
N ASP A 481 -13.21 11.62 13.87
CA ASP A 481 -12.14 11.35 14.83
C ASP A 481 -12.41 10.17 15.77
N ASP A 482 -13.29 9.25 15.38
CA ASP A 482 -13.48 7.99 16.11
C ASP A 482 -12.14 7.26 16.26
N PRO A 483 -11.78 6.73 17.44
CA PRO A 483 -10.50 6.05 17.67
C PRO A 483 -10.19 4.94 16.65
N LEU A 484 -11.19 4.26 16.11
CA LEU A 484 -11.01 3.17 15.15
C LEU A 484 -10.67 3.62 13.71
N PHE A 485 -10.56 4.93 13.44
CA PHE A 485 -9.87 5.42 12.24
C PHE A 485 -8.36 5.11 12.28
N VAL A 486 -7.86 4.78 13.46
CA VAL A 486 -6.48 4.34 13.70
C VAL A 486 -6.53 2.89 14.16
N TRP A 487 -5.90 2.00 13.40
CA TRP A 487 -5.91 0.59 13.76
C TRP A 487 -5.16 0.32 15.07
N PRO A 488 -5.62 -0.65 15.88
CA PRO A 488 -4.94 -1.01 17.11
C PRO A 488 -3.55 -1.59 16.81
N ILE A 489 -2.60 -1.30 17.69
CA ILE A 489 -1.29 -1.97 17.66
C ILE A 489 -1.51 -3.45 17.99
N PRO A 490 -0.92 -4.40 17.24
CA PRO A 490 -1.07 -5.82 17.50
C PRO A 490 -0.66 -6.21 18.93
N GLN A 491 -1.40 -7.13 19.53
CA GLN A 491 -1.21 -7.48 20.94
C GLN A 491 0.16 -8.10 21.20
N HIS A 492 0.67 -8.93 20.28
CA HIS A 492 1.98 -9.56 20.46
C HIS A 492 3.11 -8.53 20.51
N GLU A 493 2.99 -7.39 19.82
CA GLU A 493 3.96 -6.29 19.88
C GLU A 493 3.95 -5.59 21.25
N LEU A 494 2.76 -5.42 21.83
CA LEU A 494 2.60 -4.82 23.15
C LEU A 494 3.11 -5.72 24.25
N GLU A 495 3.00 -7.04 24.09
CA GLU A 495 3.36 -8.06 25.07
C GLU A 495 4.75 -8.66 24.84
N ALA A 496 5.46 -8.26 23.78
CA ALA A 496 6.79 -8.76 23.49
C ALA A 496 7.77 -8.47 24.65
N PRO A 497 8.66 -9.41 25.00
CA PRO A 497 9.63 -9.20 26.08
C PRO A 497 10.48 -7.94 25.83
N GLY A 498 10.44 -7.00 26.78
CA GLY A 498 11.17 -5.73 26.69
C GLY A 498 10.49 -4.65 25.81
N SER A 499 9.27 -4.89 25.36
CA SER A 499 8.51 -3.88 24.61
C SER A 499 8.15 -2.67 25.48
N GLU A 500 8.43 -1.48 24.96
CA GLU A 500 7.97 -0.19 25.50
C GLU A 500 6.93 0.46 24.57
N ILE A 501 6.33 -0.34 23.67
CA ILE A 501 5.36 0.14 22.70
C ILE A 501 4.07 0.55 23.40
N GLN A 502 3.69 1.81 23.21
CA GLN A 502 2.45 2.33 23.76
C GLN A 502 1.28 1.98 22.82
N PRO A 503 0.13 1.51 23.38
CA PRO A 503 -1.05 1.21 22.60
C PRO A 503 -1.68 2.47 22.00
N ASN A 504 -2.44 2.30 20.93
CA ASN A 504 -3.36 3.31 20.42
C ASN A 504 -4.60 3.41 21.29
N GLU A 505 -5.37 4.47 21.13
CA GLU A 505 -6.67 4.63 21.77
C GLU A 505 -7.64 3.51 21.34
N SER A 506 -7.55 3.05 20.10
CA SER A 506 -8.30 1.91 19.55
C SER A 506 -7.95 0.54 20.16
N ASN A 507 -6.90 0.43 20.95
CA ASN A 507 -6.57 -0.80 21.70
C ASN A 507 -7.43 -0.99 22.94
N LYS A 508 -8.12 0.07 23.40
CA LYS A 508 -8.97 0.07 24.60
C LYS A 508 -10.38 -0.41 24.27
#